data_20e90ccdbae153dbb1c635808ef9462e
#
_entry.id   20e90ccdbae153dbb1c635808ef9462e
#
_cell.length_a   1.000
_cell.length_b   1.000
_cell.length_c   1.000
_cell.angle_alpha   90.00
_cell.angle_beta   90.00
_cell.angle_gamma   90.00
#
_symmetry.space_group_name_H-M   'P 1'
#
loop_
_entity.id
_entity.type
_entity.pdbx_description
1 polymer ?
#
loop_
_entity_poly.entity_id
_entity_poly.type
_entity_poly.pdbx_seq_one_letter_code
_entity_poly.pdbx_strand_id
1 'polypeptide(L)'
;MKKIILLNVFGVDKPGITSEVTAVLAQFNADILDIGQAVIHDQLNLGILAALVDEPSTSIFATRISESMVRLDMRVKFFSISPERYSSWVDQQGKPRRSEERRVG
;
A
#
# COMPACT_ATOMS: atom_id res chain seq x y z
N MET A 1 -5.93 -1.31 18.84
CA MET A 1 -6.44 -0.46 17.74
C MET A 1 -5.47 -0.53 16.57
N LYS A 2 -6.00 -0.60 15.38
CA LYS A 2 -5.16 -0.72 14.19
C LYS A 2 -4.96 0.63 13.53
N LYS A 3 -3.81 0.79 12.92
CA LYS A 3 -3.47 1.98 12.17
C LYS A 3 -3.48 1.64 10.68
N ILE A 4 -4.10 2.49 9.89
CA ILE A 4 -4.21 2.27 8.45
C ILE A 4 -3.14 3.10 7.76
N ILE A 5 -2.36 2.45 6.93
CA ILE A 5 -1.24 3.07 6.23
C ILE A 5 -1.38 2.79 4.74
N LEU A 6 -1.17 3.82 3.94
CA LEU A 6 -1.00 3.65 2.51
C LEU A 6 0.50 3.61 2.23
N LEU A 7 0.93 2.51 1.66
CA LEU A 7 2.32 2.27 1.31
C LEU A 7 2.46 2.42 -0.20
N ASN A 8 3.37 3.27 -0.63
CA ASN A 8 3.59 3.50 -2.06
C ASN A 8 5.05 3.19 -2.40
N VAL A 9 5.26 2.16 -3.22
CA VAL A 9 6.59 1.72 -3.65
C VAL A 9 6.74 2.02 -5.13
N PHE A 10 7.84 2.64 -5.51
CA PHE A 10 8.05 3.00 -6.91
C PHE A 10 9.52 2.96 -7.28
N GLY A 11 9.76 2.70 -8.54
CA GLY A 11 11.10 2.59 -9.11
C GLY A 11 11.10 1.66 -10.30
N VAL A 12 12.28 1.25 -10.73
CA VAL A 12 12.41 0.33 -11.85
C VAL A 12 11.86 -1.04 -11.46
N ASP A 13 10.98 -1.58 -12.28
CA ASP A 13 10.36 -2.87 -12.00
C ASP A 13 11.41 -3.99 -12.02
N LYS A 14 11.31 -4.86 -11.01
CA LYS A 14 12.21 -6.00 -10.84
C LYS A 14 11.41 -7.18 -10.31
N PRO A 15 11.85 -8.40 -10.62
CA PRO A 15 11.20 -9.56 -10.01
C PRO A 15 11.32 -9.52 -8.49
N GLY A 16 10.26 -9.92 -7.82
CA GLY A 16 10.28 -10.14 -6.38
C GLY A 16 9.96 -8.95 -5.52
N ILE A 17 9.70 -7.76 -6.10
CA ILE A 17 9.39 -6.58 -5.29
C ILE A 17 8.10 -6.79 -4.50
N THR A 18 7.04 -7.20 -5.16
CA THR A 18 5.76 -7.42 -4.49
C THR A 18 5.87 -8.51 -3.44
N SER A 19 6.59 -9.58 -3.76
CA SER A 19 6.79 -10.68 -2.81
C SER A 19 7.53 -10.23 -1.56
N GLU A 20 8.53 -9.39 -1.74
CA GLU A 20 9.30 -8.87 -0.60
C GLU A 20 8.43 -8.00 0.30
N VAL A 21 7.66 -7.11 -0.32
CA VAL A 21 6.79 -6.20 0.45
C VAL A 21 5.72 -6.99 1.20
N THR A 22 5.07 -7.93 0.53
CA THR A 22 4.02 -8.71 1.18
C THR A 22 4.58 -9.62 2.25
N ALA A 23 5.82 -10.10 2.09
CA ALA A 23 6.47 -10.90 3.13
C ALA A 23 6.68 -10.09 4.40
N VAL A 24 7.12 -8.83 4.27
CA VAL A 24 7.29 -7.97 5.44
C VAL A 24 5.94 -7.67 6.08
N LEU A 25 4.92 -7.40 5.27
CA LEU A 25 3.57 -7.18 5.81
C LEU A 25 3.10 -8.40 6.62
N ALA A 26 3.37 -9.60 6.11
CA ALA A 26 2.99 -10.82 6.82
C ALA A 26 3.75 -10.97 8.14
N GLN A 27 5.01 -10.58 8.18
CA GLN A 27 5.79 -10.63 9.42
C GLN A 27 5.19 -9.78 10.52
N PHE A 28 4.51 -8.70 10.15
CA PHE A 28 3.91 -7.78 11.11
C PHE A 28 2.42 -8.05 11.31
N ASN A 29 1.91 -9.15 10.77
CA ASN A 29 0.49 -9.50 10.84
C ASN A 29 -0.41 -8.39 10.32
N ALA A 30 0.05 -7.71 9.28
CA ALA A 30 -0.72 -6.63 8.67
C ALA A 30 -1.85 -7.21 7.84
N ASP A 31 -3.00 -6.55 7.88
CA ASP A 31 -4.12 -6.89 7.01
C ASP A 31 -4.02 -6.04 5.75
N ILE A 32 -3.94 -6.68 4.60
CA ILE A 32 -3.92 -5.95 3.33
C ILE A 32 -5.36 -5.64 2.97
N LEU A 33 -5.68 -4.35 2.94
CA LEU A 33 -7.04 -3.90 2.66
C LEU A 33 -7.25 -3.67 1.17
N ASP A 34 -6.20 -3.28 0.47
CA ASP A 34 -6.26 -3.08 -0.96
C ASP A 34 -4.84 -3.09 -1.51
N ILE A 35 -4.69 -3.49 -2.76
CA ILE A 35 -3.40 -3.51 -3.42
C ILE A 35 -3.61 -3.21 -4.90
N GLY A 36 -2.79 -2.32 -5.42
CA GLY A 36 -2.83 -1.97 -6.83
C GLY A 36 -1.43 -1.78 -7.35
N GLN A 37 -1.25 -2.11 -8.61
CA GLN A 37 0.07 -2.08 -9.21
C GLN A 37 -0.06 -1.68 -10.68
N ALA A 38 0.87 -0.86 -11.13
CA ALA A 38 0.94 -0.48 -12.54
C ALA A 38 2.40 -0.40 -12.95
N VAL A 39 2.68 -0.86 -14.15
CA VAL A 39 4.02 -0.73 -14.73
C VAL A 39 3.87 0.06 -16.01
N ILE A 40 4.55 1.20 -16.08
CA ILE A 40 4.53 2.06 -17.25
C ILE A 40 5.97 2.24 -17.68
N HIS A 41 6.26 1.88 -18.92
CA HIS A 41 7.62 1.77 -19.39
C HIS A 41 8.32 0.65 -18.63
N ASP A 42 9.19 0.93 -17.75
CA ASP A 42 9.78 -0.05 -16.85
C ASP A 42 9.69 0.44 -15.41
N GLN A 43 8.77 1.40 -15.17
CA GLN A 43 8.60 1.98 -13.85
C GLN A 43 7.41 1.33 -13.16
N LEU A 44 7.66 0.76 -12.01
CA LEU A 44 6.63 0.15 -11.18
C LEU A 44 6.07 1.18 -10.21
N ASN A 45 4.75 1.19 -10.09
CA ASN A 45 4.06 1.88 -9.00
C ASN A 45 3.21 0.85 -8.28
N LEU A 46 3.54 0.59 -7.03
CA LEU A 46 2.84 -0.39 -6.22
C LEU A 46 2.24 0.33 -5.03
N GLY A 47 0.91 0.26 -4.90
CA GLY A 47 0.21 0.86 -3.78
C GLY A 47 -0.44 -0.22 -2.94
N ILE A 48 -0.24 -0.16 -1.63
CA ILE A 48 -0.83 -1.13 -0.71
C ILE A 48 -1.44 -0.37 0.45
N LEU A 49 -2.72 -0.62 0.68
CA LEU A 49 -3.42 -0.09 1.85
C LEU A 49 -3.45 -1.21 2.87
N ALA A 50 -2.90 -0.97 4.04
CA ALA A 50 -2.73 -2.01 5.05
C ALA A 50 -3.11 -1.50 6.42
N ALA A 51 -3.62 -2.39 7.25
CA ALA A 51 -3.91 -2.11 8.65
C ALA A 51 -2.89 -2.83 9.51
N LEU A 52 -2.25 -2.09 10.40
CA LEU A 52 -1.22 -2.61 11.30
C LEU A 52 -1.64 -2.39 12.74
N VAL A 53 -1.15 -3.24 13.63
CA VAL A 53 -1.28 -3.00 15.05
C VAL A 53 -0.53 -1.72 15.37
N ASP A 54 -1.11 -0.92 16.27
CA ASP A 54 -0.58 0.39 16.60
C ASP A 54 0.85 0.33 17.13
N GLU A 55 1.44 1.51 17.33
CA GLU A 55 2.82 1.65 17.81
C GLU A 55 3.16 0.69 18.94
N PRO A 56 4.40 0.18 19.00
CA PRO A 56 5.55 0.60 18.17
C PRO A 56 5.69 -0.17 16.86
N SER A 57 4.81 -1.12 16.59
CA SER A 57 4.90 -1.98 15.42
C SER A 57 4.97 -1.17 14.12
N THR A 58 4.23 -0.06 14.06
CA THR A 58 4.20 0.77 12.86
C THR A 58 5.58 1.35 12.54
N SER A 59 6.29 1.85 13.54
CA SER A 59 7.62 2.41 13.35
C SER A 59 8.63 1.35 12.92
N ILE A 60 8.56 0.19 13.55
CA ILE A 60 9.45 -0.92 13.22
C ILE A 60 9.17 -1.40 11.80
N PHE A 61 7.90 -1.48 11.44
CA PHE A 61 7.49 -1.88 10.09
C PHE A 61 8.05 -0.92 9.04
N ALA A 62 7.90 0.39 9.27
CA ALA A 62 8.38 1.38 8.32
C ALA A 62 9.88 1.25 8.11
N THR A 63 10.64 1.04 9.19
CA THR A 63 12.08 0.84 9.09
C THR A 63 12.41 -0.42 8.29
N ARG A 64 11.70 -1.51 8.56
CA ARG A 64 11.97 -2.78 7.89
C ARG A 64 11.68 -2.67 6.38
N ILE A 65 10.58 -2.05 6.01
CA ILE A 65 10.23 -1.85 4.61
C ILE A 65 11.27 -0.95 3.94
N SER A 66 11.65 0.12 4.59
CA SER A 66 12.64 1.04 4.02
C SER A 66 13.95 0.34 3.73
N GLU A 67 14.40 -0.49 4.66
CA GLU A 67 15.63 -1.26 4.48
C GLU A 67 15.52 -2.23 3.29
N SER A 68 14.39 -2.91 3.17
CA SER A 68 14.17 -3.83 2.07
C SER A 68 14.16 -3.10 0.73
N MET A 69 13.51 -1.94 0.69
CA MET A 69 13.41 -1.18 -0.55
C MET A 69 14.76 -0.59 -0.98
N VAL A 70 15.58 -0.19 -0.02
CA VAL A 70 16.93 0.27 -0.33
C VAL A 70 17.73 -0.86 -0.99
N ARG A 71 17.62 -2.08 -0.47
CA ARG A 71 18.32 -3.23 -1.08
C ARG A 71 17.87 -3.48 -2.51
N LEU A 72 16.62 -3.19 -2.82
CA LEU A 72 16.06 -3.39 -4.16
C LEU A 72 16.14 -2.15 -5.03
N ASP A 73 16.76 -1.09 -4.52
CA ASP A 73 16.89 0.19 -5.23
C ASP A 73 15.52 0.76 -5.59
N MET A 74 14.58 0.63 -4.65
CA MET A 74 13.23 1.16 -4.80
C MET A 74 13.01 2.28 -3.80
N ARG A 75 12.05 3.12 -4.07
CA ARG A 75 11.63 4.18 -3.17
C ARG A 75 10.30 3.82 -2.55
N VAL A 76 10.09 4.28 -1.33
CA VAL A 76 8.84 4.00 -0.62
C VAL A 76 8.37 5.25 0.10
N LYS A 77 7.06 5.48 0.07
CA LYS A 77 6.41 6.54 0.81
C LYS A 77 5.33 5.93 1.67
N PHE A 78 5.13 6.53 2.84
CA PHE A 78 4.12 6.09 3.79
C PHE A 78 3.15 7.24 4.06
N PHE A 79 1.86 6.93 4.06
CA PHE A 79 0.82 7.91 4.39
C PHE A 79 -0.09 7.30 5.43
N SER A 80 -0.32 8.02 6.52
CA SER A 80 -1.30 7.59 7.52
C SER A 80 -2.69 7.97 7.04
N ILE A 81 -3.62 7.02 7.14
CA ILE A 81 -5.00 7.22 6.73
C ILE A 81 -5.86 7.19 7.97
N SER A 82 -6.64 8.24 8.20
CA SER A 82 -7.52 8.25 9.35
C SER A 82 -8.66 7.25 9.15
N PRO A 83 -9.23 6.73 10.25
CA PRO A 83 -10.37 5.82 10.11
C PRO A 83 -11.54 6.46 9.36
N GLU A 84 -11.76 7.75 9.55
CA GLU A 84 -12.84 8.44 8.84
C GLU A 84 -12.60 8.48 7.35
N ARG A 85 -11.38 8.75 6.94
CA ARG A 85 -11.04 8.79 5.52
C ARG A 85 -11.18 7.42 4.90
N TYR A 86 -10.77 6.38 5.61
CA TYR A 86 -10.90 5.03 5.13
C TYR A 86 -12.37 4.64 4.98
N SER A 87 -13.19 4.97 5.96
CA SER A 87 -14.63 4.68 5.91
C SER A 87 -15.28 5.38 4.73
N SER A 88 -14.94 6.64 4.51
CA SER A 88 -15.44 7.40 3.38
C SER A 88 -15.09 6.74 2.05
N TRP A 89 -13.86 6.30 1.93
CA TRP A 89 -13.38 5.64 0.72
C TRP A 89 -14.15 4.33 0.48
N VAL A 90 -14.34 3.53 1.53
CA VAL A 90 -15.08 2.28 1.44
C VAL A 90 -16.52 2.53 0.99
N ASP A 91 -17.16 3.56 1.53
CA ASP A 91 -18.52 3.91 1.13
C ASP A 91 -18.57 4.25 -0.35
N GLN A 92 -17.62 5.02 -0.83
CA GLN A 92 -17.56 5.37 -2.24
C GLN A 92 -17.34 4.16 -3.12
N GLN A 93 -16.45 3.25 -2.69
CA GLN A 93 -16.20 2.03 -3.44
C GLN A 93 -17.42 1.13 -3.49
N GLY A 94 -18.21 1.12 -2.44
CA GLY A 94 -19.39 0.25 -2.35
C GLY A 94 -20.58 0.76 -3.12
N LYS A 95 -20.57 2.00 -3.61
CA LYS A 95 -21.70 2.55 -4.34
C LYS A 95 -21.67 2.12 -5.79
N PRO A 96 -22.83 1.87 -6.41
CA PRO A 96 -22.88 1.60 -7.84
C PRO A 96 -22.30 2.79 -8.57
N ARG A 97 -21.44 2.53 -9.54
CA ARG A 97 -20.84 3.63 -10.26
C ARG A 97 -21.76 4.13 -11.30
N ARG A 98 -21.69 5.24 -11.37
CA ARG A 98 -22.27 5.86 -12.46
C ARG A 98 -21.33 5.73 -13.59
N SER A 99 -20.68 5.16 -13.42
CA SER A 99 -19.98 4.94 -14.07
C SER A 99 -19.29 4.78 -14.55
N GLU A 100 -19.35 4.59 -14.46
CA GLU A 100 -18.86 4.44 -14.75
C GLU A 100 -18.58 4.84 -15.27
N GLU A 101 -18.88 5.18 -15.31
CA GLU A 101 -18.71 5.66 -15.75
C GLU A 101 -17.95 6.17 -16.00
N ARG A 102 -17.86 6.24 -16.04
CA ARG A 102 -17.16 6.65 -16.31
C ARG A 102 -16.59 6.71 -16.94
N ARG A 103 -16.71 6.62 -17.17
CA ARG A 103 -16.28 6.53 -17.73
C ARG A 103 -16.06 6.78 -18.52
N VAL A 104 -16.24 7.09 -18.62
CA VAL A 104 -16.11 7.24 -19.29
C VAL A 104 -15.88 7.38 -19.84
N GLY A 105 -16.16 7.57 -20.03
CA GLY A 105 -16.04 7.62 -20.43
C GLY A 105 -15.85 7.53 -20.62
#